data_6678c0c373e177fa643dfbaed3314649
#
_entry.id   6678c0c373e177fa643dfbaed3314649
#
_cell.length_a   1.000
_cell.length_b   1.000
_cell.length_c   1.000
_cell.angle_alpha   90.00
_cell.angle_beta   90.00
_cell.angle_gamma   90.00
#
_symmetry.space_group_name_H-M   'P 1'
#
loop_
_entity.id
_entity.type
_entity.pdbx_description
1 polymer ?
#
loop_
_entity_poly.entity_id
_entity_poly.type
_entity_poly.pdbx_seq_one_letter_code
_entity_poly.pdbx_strand_id
1 'polypeptide(L)'
;YFYRNKMEFSFSNARWLTQYEISSEENFGNKDALGFHIPGMWSKILDLQECFLQEAPSNDLRLAVRNYAIKNGLDFFDVRNQEGFLRTLMLRQNSQGEWMVLFQLYREEKENREQLFDYILEKFPQIKTLVYAINPKQNDSIYDLDVQTYFGEGFIYEEMDGLKFKIGPKSFFQTNYKQALNLYRKTLEFAEISENDVVYDLYT
;
A
#
# COMPACT_ATOMS: atom_id res chain seq x y z
N TYR A 1 7.01 12.13 11.98
CA TYR A 1 7.03 11.87 10.52
C TYR A 1 7.67 10.52 10.24
N PHE A 2 7.33 9.88 9.10
CA PHE A 2 8.00 8.70 8.55
C PHE A 2 8.04 7.49 9.50
N TYR A 3 6.95 7.27 10.24
CA TYR A 3 6.90 6.19 11.23
C TYR A 3 6.17 4.92 10.74
N ARG A 4 5.49 4.99 9.59
CA ARG A 4 4.74 3.86 9.06
C ARG A 4 5.59 3.04 8.11
N ASN A 5 5.59 1.73 8.32
CA ASN A 5 6.22 0.79 7.39
C ASN A 5 5.25 0.22 6.33
N LYS A 6 3.95 0.57 6.41
CA LYS A 6 2.94 0.13 5.45
C LYS A 6 1.97 1.27 5.16
N MET A 7 1.72 1.52 3.87
CA MET A 7 0.72 2.46 3.36
C MET A 7 -0.11 1.80 2.27
N GLU A 8 -1.38 2.15 2.21
CA GLU A 8 -2.31 1.72 1.16
C GLU A 8 -2.94 2.96 0.53
N PHE A 9 -2.87 3.04 -0.79
CA PHE A 9 -3.38 4.15 -1.59
C PHE A 9 -4.45 3.63 -2.55
N SER A 10 -5.53 4.37 -2.71
CA SER A 10 -6.60 4.03 -3.65
C SER A 10 -6.44 4.79 -4.96
N PHE A 11 -6.63 4.10 -6.08
CA PHE A 11 -6.83 4.72 -7.38
C PHE A 11 -8.29 5.15 -7.55
N SER A 12 -8.53 6.27 -8.19
CA SER A 12 -9.87 6.71 -8.53
C SER A 12 -9.87 7.64 -9.74
N ASN A 13 -10.90 7.54 -10.58
CA ASN A 13 -11.21 8.50 -11.64
C ASN A 13 -12.01 9.72 -11.12
N ALA A 14 -12.16 9.84 -9.80
CA ALA A 14 -12.97 10.86 -9.14
C ALA A 14 -12.18 11.63 -8.08
N ARG A 15 -11.14 12.36 -8.51
CA ARG A 15 -10.30 13.20 -7.66
C ARG A 15 -11.15 14.19 -6.84
N TRP A 16 -10.80 14.37 -5.57
CA TRP A 16 -11.31 15.47 -4.77
C TRP A 16 -10.79 16.80 -5.34
N LEU A 17 -11.69 17.75 -5.55
CA LEU A 17 -11.36 19.06 -6.05
C LEU A 17 -11.33 20.09 -4.92
N THR A 18 -10.39 21.01 -4.97
CA THR A 18 -10.32 22.15 -4.05
C THR A 18 -11.48 23.11 -4.29
N GLN A 19 -11.78 23.97 -3.30
CA GLN A 19 -12.82 24.99 -3.47
C GLN A 19 -12.53 25.93 -4.64
N TYR A 20 -11.26 26.23 -4.90
CA TYR A 20 -10.83 27.01 -6.05
C TYR A 20 -11.19 26.30 -7.36
N GLU A 21 -10.85 25.02 -7.50
CA GLU A 21 -11.16 24.24 -8.70
C GLU A 21 -12.67 24.09 -8.94
N ILE A 22 -13.47 24.00 -7.86
CA ILE A 22 -14.94 23.91 -7.98
C ILE A 22 -15.53 25.24 -8.45
N SER A 23 -14.99 26.38 -8.00
CA SER A 23 -15.51 27.71 -8.32
C SER A 23 -14.96 28.31 -9.60
N SER A 24 -13.90 27.71 -10.17
CA SER A 24 -13.31 28.20 -11.41
C SER A 24 -14.10 27.67 -12.64
N GLU A 25 -14.13 28.44 -13.72
CA GLU A 25 -14.67 28.01 -15.01
C GLU A 25 -13.67 27.13 -15.81
N GLU A 26 -12.48 26.89 -15.24
CA GLU A 26 -11.44 26.11 -15.90
C GLU A 26 -11.80 24.61 -15.89
N ASN A 27 -11.60 23.96 -17.02
CA ASN A 27 -11.73 22.52 -17.10
C ASN A 27 -10.39 21.87 -16.66
N PHE A 28 -10.33 21.37 -15.44
CA PHE A 28 -9.15 20.69 -14.89
C PHE A 28 -8.93 19.26 -15.45
N GLY A 29 -9.46 18.96 -16.62
CA GLY A 29 -9.15 17.79 -17.45
C GLY A 29 -9.21 16.45 -16.71
N ASN A 30 -8.04 15.89 -16.42
CA ASN A 30 -7.91 14.58 -15.81
C ASN A 30 -8.32 14.60 -14.32
N LYS A 31 -9.23 13.69 -13.95
CA LYS A 31 -9.73 13.50 -12.57
C LYS A 31 -9.15 12.25 -11.92
N ASP A 32 -8.14 11.63 -12.52
CA ASP A 32 -7.47 10.47 -11.96
C ASP A 32 -6.60 10.85 -10.77
N ALA A 33 -6.70 10.07 -9.71
CA ALA A 33 -6.02 10.30 -8.45
C ALA A 33 -5.47 9.01 -7.86
N LEU A 34 -4.34 9.11 -7.18
CA LEU A 34 -3.78 8.04 -6.36
C LEU A 34 -3.45 8.58 -4.97
N GLY A 35 -4.24 8.21 -3.98
CA GLY A 35 -4.08 8.72 -2.63
C GLY A 35 -5.09 8.17 -1.64
N PHE A 36 -5.64 9.04 -0.80
CA PHE A 36 -6.52 8.65 0.30
C PHE A 36 -7.96 9.07 0.08
N HIS A 37 -8.88 8.26 0.59
CA HIS A 37 -10.30 8.64 0.68
C HIS A 37 -10.47 9.87 1.57
N ILE A 38 -11.38 10.75 1.15
CA ILE A 38 -11.79 11.90 1.96
C ILE A 38 -12.80 11.42 3.01
N PRO A 39 -12.61 11.73 4.30
CA PRO A 39 -13.60 11.40 5.33
C PRO A 39 -15.00 11.92 4.97
N GLY A 40 -15.98 11.06 5.03
CA GLY A 40 -17.37 11.38 4.65
C GLY A 40 -17.67 11.40 3.14
N MET A 41 -16.64 11.24 2.28
CA MET A 41 -16.79 11.22 0.82
C MET A 41 -16.11 9.98 0.23
N TRP A 42 -16.66 8.81 0.50
CA TRP A 42 -16.09 7.52 0.12
C TRP A 42 -15.72 7.36 -1.36
N SER A 43 -16.37 8.10 -2.27
CA SER A 43 -16.10 8.05 -3.71
C SER A 43 -15.05 9.06 -4.19
N LYS A 44 -14.47 9.85 -3.29
CA LYS A 44 -13.49 10.88 -3.63
C LYS A 44 -12.12 10.56 -3.05
N ILE A 45 -11.10 10.69 -3.89
CA ILE A 45 -9.71 10.49 -3.51
C ILE A 45 -8.96 11.82 -3.53
N LEU A 46 -8.26 12.12 -2.43
CA LEU A 46 -7.27 13.18 -2.39
C LEU A 46 -6.03 12.74 -3.17
N ASP A 47 -5.76 13.43 -4.28
CA ASP A 47 -4.56 13.17 -5.07
C ASP A 47 -3.33 13.75 -4.35
N LEU A 48 -2.59 12.86 -3.71
CA LEU A 48 -1.47 13.25 -2.87
C LEU A 48 -0.24 13.58 -3.72
N GLN A 49 0.38 14.73 -3.45
CA GLN A 49 1.71 15.04 -3.98
C GLN A 49 2.81 14.58 -3.00
N GLU A 50 2.59 14.75 -1.72
CA GLU A 50 3.54 14.37 -0.67
C GLU A 50 2.82 13.74 0.52
N CYS A 51 3.42 12.70 1.11
CA CYS A 51 2.96 12.03 2.31
C CYS A 51 4.13 11.85 3.28
N PHE A 52 3.99 12.36 4.50
CA PHE A 52 5.03 12.32 5.54
C PHE A 52 4.90 11.12 6.48
N LEU A 53 4.10 10.12 6.14
CA LEU A 53 3.86 8.96 7.00
C LEU A 53 4.87 7.84 6.77
N GLN A 54 5.36 7.67 5.54
CA GLN A 54 6.30 6.63 5.14
C GLN A 54 7.55 7.24 4.51
N GLU A 55 8.70 6.63 4.76
CA GLU A 55 10.01 7.10 4.27
C GLU A 55 10.12 7.01 2.73
N ALA A 56 11.14 7.69 2.19
CA ALA A 56 11.52 7.53 0.79
C ALA A 56 11.88 6.05 0.47
N PRO A 57 11.54 5.58 -0.74
CA PRO A 57 10.99 6.30 -1.88
C PRO A 57 9.45 6.22 -2.01
N SER A 58 8.69 6.10 -0.92
CA SER A 58 7.23 5.90 -0.97
C SER A 58 6.51 6.92 -1.88
N ASN A 59 6.82 8.22 -1.74
CA ASN A 59 6.24 9.27 -2.57
C ASN A 59 6.66 9.13 -4.03
N ASP A 60 7.95 8.91 -4.30
CA ASP A 60 8.48 8.77 -5.65
C ASP A 60 7.89 7.57 -6.36
N LEU A 61 7.74 6.44 -5.65
CA LEU A 61 7.17 5.22 -6.18
C LEU A 61 5.69 5.42 -6.52
N ARG A 62 4.91 5.97 -5.57
CA ARG A 62 3.48 6.27 -5.79
C ARG A 62 3.29 7.24 -6.97
N LEU A 63 4.06 8.33 -7.03
CA LEU A 63 3.98 9.30 -8.11
C LEU A 63 4.43 8.70 -9.46
N ALA A 64 5.45 7.84 -9.47
CA ALA A 64 5.86 7.14 -10.68
C ALA A 64 4.75 6.22 -11.22
N VAL A 65 4.11 5.44 -10.36
CA VAL A 65 2.95 4.60 -10.72
C VAL A 65 1.81 5.46 -11.29
N ARG A 66 1.42 6.52 -10.57
CA ARG A 66 0.37 7.44 -11.00
C ARG A 66 0.65 8.07 -12.36
N ASN A 67 1.85 8.63 -12.52
CA ASN A 67 2.22 9.34 -13.74
C ASN A 67 2.36 8.40 -14.94
N TYR A 68 2.87 7.18 -14.71
CA TYR A 68 2.91 6.14 -15.74
C TYR A 68 1.50 5.77 -16.20
N ALA A 69 0.59 5.52 -15.24
CA ALA A 69 -0.79 5.15 -15.53
C ALA A 69 -1.51 6.22 -16.35
N ILE A 70 -1.41 7.50 -15.95
CA ILE A 70 -2.01 8.61 -16.69
C ILE A 70 -1.41 8.74 -18.10
N LYS A 71 -0.07 8.67 -18.22
CA LYS A 71 0.63 8.80 -19.50
C LYS A 71 0.25 7.72 -20.51
N ASN A 72 0.01 6.50 -20.03
CA ASN A 72 -0.30 5.34 -20.86
C ASN A 72 -1.80 5.03 -20.95
N GLY A 73 -2.66 5.89 -20.39
CA GLY A 73 -4.12 5.75 -20.47
C GLY A 73 -4.67 4.54 -19.74
N LEU A 74 -4.01 4.10 -18.64
CA LEU A 74 -4.52 3.02 -17.82
C LEU A 74 -5.71 3.48 -17.00
N ASP A 75 -6.79 2.70 -16.98
CA ASP A 75 -8.03 3.04 -16.29
C ASP A 75 -7.85 3.02 -14.78
N PHE A 76 -8.19 4.13 -14.11
CA PHE A 76 -8.31 4.21 -12.66
C PHE A 76 -9.71 3.71 -12.24
N PHE A 77 -9.79 3.12 -11.06
CA PHE A 77 -11.01 2.51 -10.57
C PHE A 77 -12.14 3.52 -10.35
N ASP A 78 -13.30 3.24 -10.92
CA ASP A 78 -14.55 3.93 -10.63
C ASP A 78 -15.33 3.15 -9.57
N VAL A 79 -15.28 3.65 -8.34
CA VAL A 79 -15.93 2.99 -7.20
C VAL A 79 -17.46 3.01 -7.28
N ARG A 80 -18.06 3.93 -8.06
CA ARG A 80 -19.53 4.03 -8.23
C ARG A 80 -20.04 3.03 -9.26
N ASN A 81 -19.34 2.96 -10.40
CA ASN A 81 -19.72 2.09 -11.49
C ASN A 81 -19.11 0.69 -11.37
N GLN A 82 -18.16 0.50 -10.43
CA GLN A 82 -17.43 -0.75 -10.23
C GLN A 82 -16.73 -1.19 -11.53
N GLU A 83 -15.93 -0.31 -12.09
CA GLU A 83 -15.17 -0.55 -13.31
C GLU A 83 -13.80 0.11 -13.24
N GLY A 84 -12.91 -0.22 -14.17
CA GLY A 84 -11.54 0.29 -14.22
C GLY A 84 -10.52 -0.86 -14.24
N PHE A 85 -9.26 -0.53 -14.09
CA PHE A 85 -8.15 -1.48 -14.04
C PHE A 85 -7.37 -1.38 -12.72
N LEU A 86 -6.77 -0.22 -12.44
CA LEU A 86 -5.96 0.02 -11.24
C LEU A 86 -6.87 0.37 -10.05
N ARG A 87 -6.77 -0.40 -8.95
CA ARG A 87 -7.66 -0.25 -7.80
C ARG A 87 -6.97 0.20 -6.52
N THR A 88 -5.94 -0.52 -6.06
CA THR A 88 -5.21 -0.18 -4.83
C THR A 88 -3.73 -0.44 -5.01
N LEU A 89 -2.90 0.43 -4.44
CA LEU A 89 -1.45 0.28 -4.32
C LEU A 89 -1.08 0.18 -2.84
N MET A 90 -0.49 -0.93 -2.42
CA MET A 90 0.09 -1.07 -1.08
C MET A 90 1.61 -1.07 -1.18
N LEU A 91 2.22 -0.23 -0.36
CA LEU A 91 3.67 -0.12 -0.21
C LEU A 91 4.05 -0.53 1.20
N ARG A 92 4.90 -1.53 1.33
CA ARG A 92 5.43 -1.99 2.62
C ARG A 92 6.95 -2.05 2.57
N GLN A 93 7.59 -1.52 3.59
CA GLN A 93 9.04 -1.59 3.76
C GLN A 93 9.41 -2.34 5.04
N ASN A 94 10.61 -2.91 5.07
CA ASN A 94 11.24 -3.41 6.29
C ASN A 94 12.30 -2.43 6.80
N SER A 95 12.90 -2.73 7.96
CA SER A 95 13.96 -1.92 8.57
C SER A 95 15.27 -1.93 7.78
N GLN A 96 15.47 -2.87 6.86
CA GLN A 96 16.64 -2.97 5.98
C GLN A 96 16.50 -2.16 4.68
N GLY A 97 15.37 -1.48 4.47
CA GLY A 97 15.10 -0.68 3.27
C GLY A 97 14.65 -1.51 2.05
N GLU A 98 14.24 -2.76 2.25
CA GLU A 98 13.62 -3.57 1.21
C GLU A 98 12.12 -3.29 1.12
N TRP A 99 11.57 -3.29 -0.09
CA TRP A 99 10.18 -2.95 -0.36
C TRP A 99 9.39 -4.12 -0.93
N MET A 100 8.18 -4.28 -0.42
CA MET A 100 7.11 -5.05 -1.03
C MET A 100 6.11 -4.09 -1.64
N VAL A 101 5.80 -4.31 -2.91
CA VAL A 101 4.75 -3.60 -3.64
C VAL A 101 3.62 -4.57 -3.94
N LEU A 102 2.38 -4.21 -3.59
CA LEU A 102 1.20 -4.97 -3.95
C LEU A 102 0.23 -4.09 -4.74
N PHE A 103 -0.20 -4.58 -5.89
CA PHE A 103 -1.29 -4.01 -6.66
C PHE A 103 -2.56 -4.84 -6.49
N GLN A 104 -3.67 -4.19 -6.19
CA GLN A 104 -4.97 -4.75 -6.48
C GLN A 104 -5.44 -4.19 -7.81
N LEU A 105 -5.78 -5.07 -8.72
CA LEU A 105 -6.31 -4.76 -10.05
C LEU A 105 -7.78 -5.20 -10.07
N TYR A 106 -8.67 -4.41 -10.65
CA TYR A 106 -10.08 -4.78 -10.71
C TYR A 106 -10.33 -5.93 -11.70
N ARG A 107 -9.62 -5.89 -12.84
CA ARG A 107 -9.67 -6.90 -13.90
C ARG A 107 -8.26 -7.27 -14.37
N GLU A 108 -8.12 -8.38 -15.07
CA GLU A 108 -6.85 -8.75 -15.69
C GLU A 108 -6.66 -7.99 -17.01
N GLU A 109 -5.54 -7.30 -17.14
CA GLU A 109 -5.02 -6.70 -18.36
C GLU A 109 -3.53 -7.02 -18.46
N LYS A 110 -3.20 -8.24 -18.86
CA LYS A 110 -1.85 -8.80 -18.74
C LYS A 110 -0.77 -7.86 -19.31
N GLU A 111 -0.96 -7.35 -20.52
CA GLU A 111 0.03 -6.52 -21.21
C GLU A 111 0.26 -5.18 -20.43
N ASN A 112 -0.81 -4.49 -20.08
CA ASN A 112 -0.74 -3.25 -19.31
C ASN A 112 -0.12 -3.46 -17.92
N ARG A 113 -0.48 -4.58 -17.28
CA ARG A 113 0.06 -4.96 -15.97
C ARG A 113 1.57 -5.21 -16.05
N GLU A 114 2.03 -6.03 -17.00
CA GLU A 114 3.43 -6.36 -17.16
C GLU A 114 4.27 -5.12 -17.47
N GLN A 115 3.84 -4.29 -18.41
CA GLN A 115 4.53 -3.04 -18.74
C GLN A 115 4.64 -2.08 -17.54
N LEU A 116 3.60 -1.92 -16.74
CA LEU A 116 3.64 -1.10 -15.53
C LEU A 116 4.60 -1.70 -14.50
N PHE A 117 4.56 -3.01 -14.27
CA PHE A 117 5.37 -3.67 -13.27
C PHE A 117 6.86 -3.65 -13.63
N ASP A 118 7.19 -3.92 -14.88
CA ASP A 118 8.57 -3.84 -15.38
C ASP A 118 9.13 -2.42 -15.26
N TYR A 119 8.35 -1.39 -15.64
CA TYR A 119 8.74 0.00 -15.45
C TYR A 119 9.05 0.35 -13.99
N ILE A 120 8.24 -0.12 -13.05
CA ILE A 120 8.45 0.15 -11.62
C ILE A 120 9.66 -0.60 -11.09
N LEU A 121 9.87 -1.86 -11.49
CA LEU A 121 11.02 -2.65 -11.08
C LEU A 121 12.34 -2.07 -11.62
N GLU A 122 12.36 -1.60 -12.85
CA GLU A 122 13.53 -0.92 -13.44
C GLU A 122 13.88 0.37 -12.68
N LYS A 123 12.86 1.14 -12.32
CA LYS A 123 13.04 2.45 -11.69
C LYS A 123 13.39 2.37 -10.19
N PHE A 124 12.95 1.34 -9.49
CA PHE A 124 13.09 1.19 -8.04
C PHE A 124 13.75 -0.15 -7.68
N PRO A 125 15.08 -0.26 -7.77
CA PRO A 125 15.82 -1.50 -7.53
C PRO A 125 15.75 -2.00 -6.06
N GLN A 126 15.30 -1.17 -5.12
CA GLN A 126 15.03 -1.56 -3.73
C GLN A 126 13.75 -2.37 -3.54
N ILE A 127 12.93 -2.56 -4.59
CA ILE A 127 11.78 -3.46 -4.55
C ILE A 127 12.30 -4.89 -4.48
N LYS A 128 12.09 -5.55 -3.35
CA LYS A 128 12.46 -6.93 -3.09
C LYS A 128 11.44 -7.91 -3.65
N THR A 129 10.17 -7.52 -3.62
CA THR A 129 9.09 -8.32 -4.16
C THR A 129 7.93 -7.46 -4.65
N LEU A 130 7.35 -7.87 -5.78
CA LEU A 130 6.14 -7.29 -6.35
C LEU A 130 5.10 -8.39 -6.52
N VAL A 131 3.95 -8.15 -5.92
CA VAL A 131 2.81 -9.07 -5.94
C VAL A 131 1.56 -8.36 -6.41
N TYR A 132 0.57 -9.11 -6.88
CA TYR A 132 -0.71 -8.54 -7.30
C TYR A 132 -1.86 -9.51 -7.04
N ALA A 133 -3.07 -8.95 -6.98
CA ALA A 133 -4.31 -9.71 -6.91
C ALA A 133 -5.37 -9.07 -7.82
N ILE A 134 -6.18 -9.91 -8.48
CA ILE A 134 -7.37 -9.46 -9.20
C ILE A 134 -8.51 -9.41 -8.19
N ASN A 135 -9.08 -8.23 -7.99
CA ASN A 135 -10.14 -7.97 -7.02
C ASN A 135 -11.38 -7.38 -7.69
N PRO A 136 -12.29 -8.20 -8.22
CA PRO A 136 -13.57 -7.75 -8.82
C PRO A 136 -14.65 -7.49 -7.78
N LYS A 137 -14.37 -7.63 -6.47
CA LYS A 137 -15.34 -7.47 -5.39
C LYS A 137 -15.65 -6.00 -5.13
N GLN A 138 -16.70 -5.75 -4.34
CA GLN A 138 -17.07 -4.40 -3.91
C GLN A 138 -16.25 -3.86 -2.74
N ASN A 139 -15.39 -4.68 -2.12
CA ASN A 139 -14.51 -4.29 -1.02
C ASN A 139 -13.04 -4.52 -1.35
N ASP A 140 -12.13 -3.89 -0.60
CA ASP A 140 -10.68 -3.94 -0.83
C ASP A 140 -9.96 -5.06 -0.06
N SER A 141 -10.70 -5.99 0.59
CA SER A 141 -10.10 -7.11 1.31
C SER A 141 -9.39 -8.06 0.35
N ILE A 142 -8.14 -8.43 0.69
CA ILE A 142 -7.32 -9.36 -0.08
C ILE A 142 -7.25 -10.77 0.53
N TYR A 143 -7.83 -10.99 1.71
CA TYR A 143 -7.63 -12.23 2.48
C TYR A 143 -8.13 -13.49 1.76
N ASP A 144 -9.21 -13.36 1.01
CA ASP A 144 -9.87 -14.41 0.23
C ASP A 144 -9.46 -14.42 -1.25
N LEU A 145 -8.55 -13.52 -1.67
CA LEU A 145 -8.05 -13.47 -3.05
C LEU A 145 -6.80 -14.32 -3.22
N ASP A 146 -6.58 -14.81 -4.43
CA ASP A 146 -5.30 -15.37 -4.84
C ASP A 146 -4.31 -14.22 -5.11
N VAL A 147 -3.23 -14.16 -4.33
CA VAL A 147 -2.17 -13.16 -4.48
C VAL A 147 -1.03 -13.82 -5.24
N GLN A 148 -0.76 -13.33 -6.44
CA GLN A 148 0.26 -13.84 -7.32
C GLN A 148 1.56 -13.04 -7.17
N THR A 149 2.69 -13.76 -7.23
CA THR A 149 4.02 -13.15 -7.22
C THR A 149 4.46 -12.87 -8.65
N TYR A 150 4.72 -11.60 -8.97
CA TYR A 150 5.30 -11.19 -10.24
C TYR A 150 6.82 -11.17 -10.19
N PHE A 151 7.39 -10.65 -9.10
CA PHE A 151 8.83 -10.55 -8.88
C PHE A 151 9.19 -10.88 -7.44
N GLY A 152 10.37 -11.51 -7.23
CA GLY A 152 10.89 -11.88 -5.92
C GLY A 152 10.18 -13.10 -5.33
N GLU A 153 10.14 -13.18 -4.00
CA GLU A 153 9.67 -14.36 -3.27
C GLU A 153 8.23 -14.24 -2.73
N GLY A 154 7.55 -13.10 -2.97
CA GLY A 154 6.20 -12.84 -2.47
C GLY A 154 6.14 -12.40 -0.99
N PHE A 155 7.29 -12.17 -0.35
CA PHE A 155 7.40 -11.73 1.05
C PHE A 155 8.69 -10.95 1.28
N ILE A 156 8.75 -10.23 2.41
CA ILE A 156 9.96 -9.61 2.95
C ILE A 156 10.19 -10.11 4.38
N TYR A 157 11.40 -9.90 4.90
CA TYR A 157 11.70 -10.19 6.30
C TYR A 157 11.84 -8.89 7.10
N GLU A 158 11.33 -8.88 8.34
CA GLU A 158 11.61 -7.85 9.33
C GLU A 158 12.40 -8.46 10.49
N GLU A 159 13.37 -7.74 10.99
CA GLU A 159 14.12 -8.16 12.17
C GLU A 159 13.76 -7.26 13.36
N MET A 160 13.34 -7.88 14.46
CA MET A 160 12.96 -7.17 15.68
C MET A 160 13.48 -7.95 16.88
N ASP A 161 14.33 -7.33 17.68
CA ASP A 161 14.89 -7.86 18.92
C ASP A 161 15.55 -9.25 18.75
N GLY A 162 16.28 -9.44 17.66
CA GLY A 162 16.95 -10.71 17.31
C GLY A 162 16.02 -11.77 16.68
N LEU A 163 14.74 -11.50 16.56
CA LEU A 163 13.77 -12.37 15.90
C LEU A 163 13.56 -11.94 14.45
N LYS A 164 13.43 -12.94 13.57
CA LYS A 164 13.19 -12.73 12.13
C LYS A 164 11.76 -13.12 11.76
N PHE A 165 10.98 -12.14 11.31
CA PHE A 165 9.57 -12.28 10.93
C PHE A 165 9.43 -12.32 9.42
N LYS A 166 8.82 -13.38 8.90
CA LYS A 166 8.42 -13.46 7.49
C LYS A 166 7.10 -12.74 7.28
N ILE A 167 7.10 -11.68 6.46
CA ILE A 167 5.94 -10.82 6.23
C ILE A 167 5.49 -10.97 4.78
N GLY A 168 4.35 -11.61 4.58
CA GLY A 168 3.67 -11.69 3.29
C GLY A 168 2.67 -10.54 3.07
N PRO A 169 2.02 -10.48 1.91
CA PRO A 169 1.06 -9.42 1.57
C PRO A 169 -0.16 -9.40 2.50
N LYS A 170 -0.59 -10.56 2.99
CA LYS A 170 -1.73 -10.72 3.90
C LYS A 170 -1.34 -10.70 5.37
N SER A 171 -0.03 -10.68 5.69
CA SER A 171 0.41 -10.73 7.07
C SER A 171 0.08 -9.43 7.81
N PHE A 172 -0.50 -9.55 9.00
CA PHE A 172 -0.53 -8.46 9.95
C PHE A 172 0.90 -8.23 10.49
N PHE A 173 1.31 -6.98 10.58
CA PHE A 173 2.51 -6.55 11.28
C PHE A 173 2.33 -5.09 11.69
N GLN A 174 2.79 -4.72 12.87
CA GLN A 174 2.64 -3.37 13.39
C GLN A 174 3.25 -2.33 12.45
N THR A 175 2.47 -1.35 12.05
CA THR A 175 2.90 -0.34 11.06
C THR A 175 3.95 0.64 11.59
N ASN A 176 4.07 0.79 12.91
CA ASN A 176 5.14 1.50 13.58
C ASN A 176 5.98 0.49 14.38
N TYR A 177 6.88 -0.20 13.70
CA TYR A 177 7.66 -1.29 14.31
C TYR A 177 8.55 -0.82 15.47
N LYS A 178 9.10 0.42 15.40
CA LYS A 178 9.94 0.99 16.47
C LYS A 178 9.15 1.16 17.77
N GLN A 179 7.92 1.68 17.67
CA GLN A 179 7.05 1.82 18.84
C GLN A 179 6.46 0.48 19.28
N ALA A 180 6.21 -0.43 18.38
CA ALA A 180 5.79 -1.79 18.72
C ALA A 180 6.84 -2.49 19.58
N LEU A 181 8.13 -2.39 19.20
CA LEU A 181 9.22 -2.94 20.00
C LEU A 181 9.27 -2.33 21.41
N ASN A 182 9.13 -1.00 21.52
CA ASN A 182 9.09 -0.32 22.82
C ASN A 182 7.90 -0.79 23.66
N LEU A 183 6.72 -0.96 23.03
CA LEU A 183 5.52 -1.48 23.70
C LEU A 183 5.75 -2.91 24.21
N TYR A 184 6.29 -3.79 23.39
CA TYR A 184 6.55 -5.17 23.77
C TYR A 184 7.57 -5.27 24.93
N ARG A 185 8.66 -4.48 24.88
CA ARG A 185 9.64 -4.42 25.98
C ARG A 185 8.99 -3.92 27.28
N LYS A 186 8.12 -2.90 27.21
CA LYS A 186 7.37 -2.43 28.38
C LYS A 186 6.38 -3.47 28.92
N THR A 187 5.74 -4.21 28.03
CA THR A 187 4.86 -5.31 28.43
C THR A 187 5.62 -6.40 29.18
N LEU A 188 6.79 -6.80 28.68
CA LEU A 188 7.66 -7.77 29.35
C LEU A 188 8.17 -7.26 30.72
N GLU A 189 8.57 -5.99 30.78
CA GLU A 189 8.98 -5.35 32.05
C GLU A 189 7.86 -5.40 33.10
N PHE A 190 6.63 -5.06 32.72
CA PHE A 190 5.49 -5.06 33.64
C PHE A 190 4.98 -6.45 33.98
N ALA A 191 5.18 -7.42 33.10
CA ALA A 191 4.75 -8.81 33.35
C ALA A 191 5.64 -9.53 34.37
N GLU A 192 6.87 -9.04 34.62
CA GLU A 192 7.84 -9.60 35.58
C GLU A 192 7.99 -11.13 35.47
N ILE A 193 7.97 -11.67 34.22
CA ILE A 193 7.95 -13.09 33.90
C ILE A 193 9.23 -13.78 34.43
N SER A 194 9.06 -14.88 35.14
CA SER A 194 10.12 -15.75 35.64
C SER A 194 10.14 -17.10 34.86
N GLU A 195 11.20 -17.90 35.07
CA GLU A 195 11.39 -19.20 34.41
C GLU A 195 10.26 -20.23 34.72
N ASN A 196 9.51 -20.03 35.84
CA ASN A 196 8.44 -20.93 36.24
C ASN A 196 7.04 -20.46 35.82
N ASP A 197 6.92 -19.32 35.16
CA ASP A 197 5.63 -18.79 34.76
C ASP A 197 5.14 -19.42 33.45
N VAL A 198 3.84 -19.60 33.36
CA VAL A 198 3.14 -20.04 32.15
C VAL A 198 2.49 -18.81 31.51
N VAL A 199 2.91 -18.48 30.30
CA VAL A 199 2.39 -17.36 29.54
C VAL A 199 1.42 -17.84 28.46
N TYR A 200 0.25 -17.24 28.39
CA TYR A 200 -0.74 -17.49 27.36
C TYR A 200 -0.82 -16.29 26.41
N ASP A 201 -0.58 -16.51 25.13
CA ASP A 201 -0.98 -15.60 24.08
C ASP A 201 -2.34 -16.04 23.55
N LEU A 202 -3.38 -15.20 23.78
CA LEU A 202 -4.77 -15.56 23.47
C LEU A 202 -5.22 -15.15 22.07
N TYR A 203 -4.34 -14.52 21.29
CA TYR A 203 -4.69 -13.94 20.00
C TYR A 203 -3.58 -14.14 18.93
N THR A 204 -3.09 -15.37 18.81
CA THR A 204 -2.13 -15.78 17.79
C THR A 204 -2.78 -16.63 16.69
#